data_efb56fb56401ec58a33f5db6ab1358bd
#
_entry.id   efb56fb56401ec58a33f5db6ab1358bd
#
_cell.length_a   1.000
_cell.length_b   1.000
_cell.length_c   1.000
_cell.angle_alpha   90.00
_cell.angle_beta   90.00
_cell.angle_gamma   90.00
#
_symmetry.space_group_name_H-M   'P 1'
#
loop_
_entity.id
_entity.type
_entity.pdbx_description
1 polymer ?
#
loop_
_entity_poly.entity_id
_entity_poly.type
_entity_poly.pdbx_seq_one_letter_code
_entity_poly.pdbx_strand_id
1 'polypeptide(L)'
;HPATYIEDLQRLLDHAQVERLVLLGTSLGGILSMVLTSLQPERVAGVVLNDIGPEIAHEGRERIANYVGRHPPVHSWDEAVAQAKATYGLALPDLTDAQWLVHAKRAYSEVDGVPRLDADPMIGMAVRAGSGSDEPNLWATYQALGPVPTLAIRGATSDILSPETFDRMADVKPDLVRVTVPNRGHTPLLDEPECLDAIGAFLDRVSTP
;
A
#
# COMPACT_ATOMS: atom_id res chain seq x y z
N HIS A 1 9.37 -1.29 -13.83
CA HIS A 1 8.26 -0.48 -14.35
C HIS A 1 6.93 -1.08 -13.87
N PRO A 2 5.88 -0.30 -13.54
CA PRO A 2 4.60 -0.85 -13.07
C PRO A 2 4.00 -1.92 -14.00
N ALA A 3 4.15 -1.79 -15.32
CA ALA A 3 3.71 -2.80 -16.28
C ALA A 3 4.35 -4.17 -16.06
N THR A 4 5.64 -4.22 -15.70
CA THR A 4 6.33 -5.48 -15.40
C THR A 4 5.73 -6.17 -14.18
N TYR A 5 5.39 -5.42 -13.13
CA TYR A 5 4.72 -5.99 -11.95
C TYR A 5 3.35 -6.58 -12.28
N ILE A 6 2.60 -5.96 -13.20
CA ILE A 6 1.30 -6.50 -13.64
C ILE A 6 1.50 -7.81 -14.41
N GLU A 7 2.47 -7.86 -15.34
CA GLU A 7 2.79 -9.09 -16.06
C GLU A 7 3.23 -10.22 -15.12
N ASP A 8 4.06 -9.92 -14.13
CA ASP A 8 4.53 -10.89 -13.15
C ASP A 8 3.38 -11.39 -12.26
N LEU A 9 2.47 -10.49 -11.82
CA LEU A 9 1.28 -10.88 -11.07
C LEU A 9 0.36 -11.79 -11.91
N GLN A 10 0.12 -11.46 -13.17
CA GLN A 10 -0.70 -12.29 -14.05
C GLN A 10 -0.09 -13.68 -14.22
N ARG A 11 1.21 -13.77 -14.49
CA ARG A 11 1.94 -15.05 -14.59
C ARG A 11 1.87 -15.86 -13.30
N LEU A 12 2.01 -15.19 -12.13
CA LEU A 12 1.89 -15.85 -10.84
C LEU A 12 0.50 -16.44 -10.63
N LEU A 13 -0.54 -15.65 -10.90
CA LEU A 13 -1.93 -16.09 -10.76
C LEU A 13 -2.27 -17.25 -11.70
N ASP A 14 -1.78 -17.20 -12.93
CA ASP A 14 -1.96 -18.27 -13.91
C ASP A 14 -1.20 -19.54 -13.50
N HIS A 15 0.05 -19.40 -13.05
CA HIS A 15 0.85 -20.53 -12.55
C HIS A 15 0.21 -21.18 -11.31
N ALA A 16 -0.32 -20.37 -10.41
CA ALA A 16 -1.00 -20.83 -9.19
C ALA A 16 -2.45 -21.29 -9.45
N GLN A 17 -2.94 -21.20 -10.69
CA GLN A 17 -4.30 -21.56 -11.09
C GLN A 17 -5.38 -20.86 -10.24
N VAL A 18 -5.13 -19.58 -9.90
CA VAL A 18 -6.09 -18.77 -9.13
C VAL A 18 -7.11 -18.16 -10.09
N GLU A 19 -8.32 -18.69 -10.05
CA GLU A 19 -9.42 -18.23 -10.91
C GLU A 19 -10.15 -17.01 -10.33
N ARG A 20 -10.24 -16.92 -9.01
CA ARG A 20 -10.93 -15.83 -8.30
C ARG A 20 -10.17 -15.43 -7.04
N LEU A 21 -10.01 -14.12 -6.81
CA LEU A 21 -9.23 -13.59 -5.69
C LEU A 21 -9.81 -12.30 -5.13
N VAL A 22 -9.44 -12.00 -3.90
CA VAL A 22 -9.54 -10.67 -3.30
C VAL A 22 -8.15 -10.05 -3.30
N LEU A 23 -8.04 -8.83 -3.79
CA LEU A 23 -6.80 -8.06 -3.79
C LEU A 23 -6.76 -7.17 -2.56
N LEU A 24 -5.71 -7.28 -1.75
CA LEU A 24 -5.39 -6.32 -0.70
C LEU A 24 -4.06 -5.67 -1.06
N GLY A 25 -4.12 -4.39 -1.40
CA GLY A 25 -2.97 -3.65 -1.88
C GLY A 25 -2.65 -2.42 -1.03
N THR A 26 -1.42 -2.37 -0.51
CA THR A 26 -0.89 -1.20 0.19
C THR A 26 -0.08 -0.35 -0.77
N SER A 27 -0.32 0.97 -0.84
CA SER A 27 0.46 1.91 -1.64
C SER A 27 0.58 1.42 -3.10
N LEU A 28 1.79 1.14 -3.59
CA LEU A 28 2.00 0.57 -4.93
C LEU A 28 1.14 -0.68 -5.18
N GLY A 29 1.01 -1.56 -4.18
CA GLY A 29 0.15 -2.74 -4.27
C GLY A 29 -1.31 -2.40 -4.57
N GLY A 30 -1.83 -1.29 -4.04
CA GLY A 30 -3.17 -0.81 -4.35
C GLY A 30 -3.30 -0.26 -5.78
N ILE A 31 -2.26 0.42 -6.28
CA ILE A 31 -2.21 0.84 -7.70
C ILE A 31 -2.25 -0.40 -8.60
N LEU A 32 -1.43 -1.40 -8.31
CA LEU A 32 -1.42 -2.66 -9.07
C LEU A 32 -2.77 -3.38 -8.99
N SER A 33 -3.43 -3.34 -7.82
CA SER A 33 -4.78 -3.91 -7.64
C SER A 33 -5.80 -3.22 -8.52
N MET A 34 -5.80 -1.89 -8.60
CA MET A 34 -6.68 -1.13 -9.48
C MET A 34 -6.42 -1.48 -10.95
N VAL A 35 -5.16 -1.53 -11.37
CA VAL A 35 -4.80 -1.85 -12.75
C VAL A 35 -5.18 -3.30 -13.10
N LEU A 36 -4.84 -4.28 -12.25
CA LEU A 36 -5.19 -5.68 -12.51
C LEU A 36 -6.70 -5.87 -12.58
N THR A 37 -7.47 -5.24 -11.70
CA THR A 37 -8.94 -5.29 -11.73
C THR A 37 -9.50 -4.68 -13.01
N SER A 38 -8.92 -3.57 -13.50
CA SER A 38 -9.37 -2.97 -14.77
C SER A 38 -9.10 -3.86 -16.00
N LEU A 39 -8.09 -4.74 -15.91
CA LEU A 39 -7.72 -5.67 -16.99
C LEU A 39 -8.46 -7.01 -16.91
N GLN A 40 -8.78 -7.49 -15.70
CA GLN A 40 -9.37 -8.81 -15.44
C GLN A 40 -10.44 -8.74 -14.34
N PRO A 41 -11.50 -7.93 -14.51
CA PRO A 41 -12.51 -7.71 -13.48
C PRO A 41 -13.24 -9.00 -13.07
N GLU A 42 -13.38 -9.97 -13.97
CA GLU A 42 -14.02 -11.26 -13.73
C GLU A 42 -13.27 -12.14 -12.72
N ARG A 43 -11.95 -11.95 -12.58
CA ARG A 43 -11.12 -12.68 -11.61
C ARG A 43 -11.18 -12.06 -10.21
N VAL A 44 -11.64 -10.82 -10.08
CA VAL A 44 -11.54 -10.06 -8.83
C VAL A 44 -12.86 -10.04 -8.10
N ALA A 45 -12.93 -10.74 -6.97
CA ALA A 45 -14.10 -10.77 -6.09
C ALA A 45 -14.23 -9.51 -5.23
N GLY A 46 -13.12 -8.82 -4.97
CA GLY A 46 -13.09 -7.59 -4.19
C GLY A 46 -11.70 -6.97 -4.12
N VAL A 47 -11.66 -5.69 -3.80
CA VAL A 47 -10.40 -4.91 -3.67
C VAL A 47 -10.37 -4.19 -2.34
N VAL A 48 -9.27 -4.31 -1.61
CA VAL A 48 -8.94 -3.51 -0.42
C VAL A 48 -7.76 -2.60 -0.77
N LEU A 49 -7.98 -1.30 -0.75
CA LEU A 49 -6.97 -0.27 -0.99
C LEU A 49 -6.49 0.27 0.36
N ASN A 50 -5.25 -0.01 0.73
CA ASN A 50 -4.67 0.52 1.97
C ASN A 50 -3.85 1.77 1.67
N ASP A 51 -4.40 2.90 2.05
CA ASP A 51 -3.86 4.24 2.04
C ASP A 51 -3.33 4.70 0.67
N ILE A 52 -4.10 4.40 -0.35
CA ILE A 52 -3.85 4.78 -1.74
C ILE A 52 -5.16 4.99 -2.48
N GLY A 53 -5.14 5.88 -3.46
CA GLY A 53 -6.26 6.18 -4.34
C GLY A 53 -5.79 6.47 -5.76
N PRO A 54 -6.70 6.95 -6.61
CA PRO A 54 -6.40 7.28 -8.01
C PRO A 54 -5.54 8.54 -8.19
N GLU A 55 -5.30 9.27 -7.11
CA GLU A 55 -4.51 10.50 -7.07
C GLU A 55 -3.64 10.47 -5.81
N ILE A 56 -2.37 10.81 -5.95
CA ILE A 56 -1.38 10.80 -4.87
C ILE A 56 -1.02 12.25 -4.55
N ALA A 57 -1.14 12.64 -3.28
CA ALA A 57 -0.79 13.98 -2.86
C ALA A 57 0.71 14.26 -3.09
N HIS A 58 1.00 15.47 -3.56
CA HIS A 58 2.36 15.88 -3.96
C HIS A 58 3.38 15.74 -2.82
N GLU A 59 3.01 16.17 -1.61
CA GLU A 59 3.90 16.15 -0.44
C GLU A 59 4.36 14.75 -0.09
N GLY A 60 3.44 13.78 -0.06
CA GLY A 60 3.76 12.39 0.22
C GLY A 60 4.63 11.75 -0.86
N ARG A 61 4.40 12.11 -2.12
CA ARG A 61 5.23 11.65 -3.23
C ARG A 61 6.66 12.17 -3.12
N GLU A 62 6.85 13.45 -2.80
CA GLU A 62 8.18 14.01 -2.57
C GLU A 62 8.87 13.34 -1.38
N ARG A 63 8.14 13.11 -0.27
CA ARG A 63 8.67 12.41 0.90
C ARG A 63 9.15 11.00 0.51
N ILE A 64 8.35 10.22 -0.21
CA ILE A 64 8.73 8.87 -0.67
C ILE A 64 10.00 8.94 -1.55
N ALA A 65 10.07 9.84 -2.52
CA ALA A 65 11.23 9.99 -3.39
C ALA A 65 12.51 10.34 -2.62
N ASN A 66 12.38 10.96 -1.45
CA ASN A 66 13.52 11.35 -0.62
C ASN A 66 14.13 10.19 0.18
N TYR A 67 13.36 9.16 0.55
CA TYR A 67 13.90 8.06 1.36
C TYR A 67 14.03 6.72 0.63
N VAL A 68 13.17 6.43 -0.36
CA VAL A 68 13.19 5.13 -1.04
C VAL A 68 14.54 4.88 -1.73
N GLY A 69 15.17 3.76 -1.35
CA GLY A 69 16.49 3.35 -1.84
C GLY A 69 17.64 4.22 -1.35
N ARG A 70 17.47 4.99 -0.26
CA ARG A 70 18.52 5.81 0.37
C ARG A 70 18.79 5.43 1.82
N HIS A 71 18.56 4.19 2.16
CA HIS A 71 18.83 3.71 3.52
C HIS A 71 20.32 3.38 3.68
N PRO A 72 21.06 4.06 4.57
CA PRO A 72 22.42 3.68 4.86
C PRO A 72 22.45 2.27 5.48
N PRO A 73 23.55 1.50 5.31
CA PRO A 73 23.72 0.24 5.98
C PRO A 73 23.58 0.37 7.51
N VAL A 74 23.00 -0.62 8.14
CA VAL A 74 22.90 -0.73 9.60
C VAL A 74 23.75 -1.90 10.09
N HIS A 75 24.22 -1.85 11.34
CA HIS A 75 25.12 -2.84 11.92
C HIS A 75 24.51 -3.57 13.13
N SER A 76 23.35 -3.14 13.57
CA SER A 76 22.61 -3.75 14.68
C SER A 76 21.11 -3.60 14.51
N TRP A 77 20.34 -4.39 15.24
CA TRP A 77 18.89 -4.26 15.29
C TRP A 77 18.44 -2.91 15.89
N ASP A 78 19.21 -2.35 16.82
CA ASP A 78 18.92 -1.02 17.38
C ASP A 78 19.05 0.07 16.30
N GLU A 79 20.06 -0.02 15.44
CA GLU A 79 20.22 0.89 14.30
C GLU A 79 19.10 0.70 13.26
N ALA A 80 18.70 -0.53 12.97
CA ALA A 80 17.58 -0.82 12.08
C ALA A 80 16.26 -0.24 12.62
N VAL A 81 16.01 -0.38 13.92
CA VAL A 81 14.84 0.22 14.60
C VAL A 81 14.93 1.75 14.54
N ALA A 82 16.08 2.34 14.84
CA ALA A 82 16.26 3.80 14.76
C ALA A 82 16.00 4.32 13.32
N GLN A 83 16.47 3.62 12.31
CA GLN A 83 16.25 3.97 10.92
C GLN A 83 14.75 3.85 10.55
N ALA A 84 14.07 2.78 10.99
CA ALA A 84 12.63 2.61 10.80
C ALA A 84 11.82 3.74 11.47
N LYS A 85 12.18 4.11 12.72
CA LYS A 85 11.55 5.23 13.43
C LYS A 85 11.76 6.56 12.71
N ALA A 86 12.97 6.81 12.20
CA ALA A 86 13.26 8.02 11.44
C ALA A 86 12.43 8.12 10.15
N THR A 87 12.15 6.99 9.50
CA THR A 87 11.41 6.95 8.24
C THR A 87 9.88 7.00 8.45
N TYR A 88 9.37 6.27 9.44
CA TYR A 88 7.93 6.00 9.60
C TYR A 88 7.33 6.59 10.90
N GLY A 89 8.13 7.22 11.76
CA GLY A 89 7.67 7.68 13.09
C GLY A 89 6.53 8.68 13.03
N LEU A 90 6.47 9.54 12.01
CA LEU A 90 5.33 10.44 11.80
C LEU A 90 4.05 9.71 11.40
N ALA A 91 4.18 8.61 10.67
CA ALA A 91 3.04 7.80 10.22
C ALA A 91 2.56 6.83 11.30
N LEU A 92 3.44 6.45 12.24
CA LEU A 92 3.21 5.44 13.28
C LEU A 92 3.65 5.96 14.66
N PRO A 93 3.02 7.06 15.17
CA PRO A 93 3.56 7.83 16.31
C PRO A 93 3.46 7.11 17.65
N ASP A 94 2.62 6.10 17.79
CA ASP A 94 2.28 5.42 19.05
C ASP A 94 2.81 3.99 19.16
N LEU A 95 3.68 3.55 18.24
CA LEU A 95 4.30 2.24 18.36
C LEU A 95 5.28 2.18 19.54
N THR A 96 5.14 1.14 20.35
CA THR A 96 6.11 0.79 21.40
C THR A 96 7.44 0.32 20.80
N ASP A 97 8.52 0.30 21.60
CA ASP A 97 9.82 -0.19 21.14
C ASP A 97 9.76 -1.66 20.66
N ALA A 98 8.95 -2.49 21.31
CA ALA A 98 8.74 -3.88 20.89
C ALA A 98 8.07 -3.96 19.51
N GLN A 99 7.07 -3.12 19.25
CA GLN A 99 6.40 -3.05 17.95
C GLN A 99 7.32 -2.48 16.86
N TRP A 100 8.17 -1.50 17.20
CA TRP A 100 9.19 -1.01 16.28
C TRP A 100 10.20 -2.09 15.87
N LEU A 101 10.61 -2.95 16.82
CA LEU A 101 11.47 -4.10 16.50
C LEU A 101 10.77 -5.08 15.55
N VAL A 102 9.49 -5.38 15.79
CA VAL A 102 8.69 -6.22 14.87
C VAL A 102 8.58 -5.56 13.49
N HIS A 103 8.34 -4.25 13.46
CA HIS A 103 8.25 -3.49 12.21
C HIS A 103 9.59 -3.53 11.43
N ALA A 104 10.71 -3.31 12.09
CA ALA A 104 12.03 -3.41 11.47
C ALA A 104 12.28 -4.84 10.92
N LYS A 105 11.94 -5.88 11.67
CA LYS A 105 12.10 -7.29 11.23
C LYS A 105 11.27 -7.69 10.01
N ARG A 106 10.27 -6.90 9.64
CA ARG A 106 9.52 -7.09 8.38
C ARG A 106 10.27 -6.56 7.14
N ALA A 107 11.20 -5.63 7.35
CA ALA A 107 11.94 -4.96 6.28
C ALA A 107 13.40 -5.40 6.16
N TYR A 108 13.94 -6.03 7.21
CA TYR A 108 15.34 -6.46 7.29
C TYR A 108 15.44 -7.95 7.52
N SER A 109 16.32 -8.61 6.77
CA SER A 109 16.77 -9.99 7.02
C SER A 109 18.12 -10.00 7.74
N GLU A 110 18.34 -10.98 8.61
CA GLU A 110 19.62 -11.14 9.28
C GLU A 110 20.59 -11.96 8.41
N VAL A 111 21.74 -11.37 8.10
CA VAL A 111 22.82 -12.01 7.35
C VAL A 111 24.11 -11.91 8.16
N ASP A 112 24.69 -13.02 8.54
CA ASP A 112 25.91 -13.10 9.37
C ASP A 112 25.80 -12.29 10.68
N GLY A 113 24.63 -12.34 11.33
CA GLY A 113 24.35 -11.63 12.57
C GLY A 113 24.08 -10.12 12.42
N VAL A 114 24.02 -9.60 11.19
CA VAL A 114 23.80 -8.18 10.91
C VAL A 114 22.50 -8.00 10.11
N PRO A 115 21.60 -7.06 10.49
CA PRO A 115 20.42 -6.75 9.71
C PRO A 115 20.80 -6.17 8.34
N ARG A 116 20.15 -6.66 7.31
CA ARG A 116 20.27 -6.16 5.93
C ARG A 116 18.88 -5.81 5.41
N LEU A 117 18.73 -4.61 4.89
CA LEU A 117 17.47 -4.20 4.27
C LEU A 117 17.14 -5.14 3.08
N ASP A 118 15.96 -5.72 3.11
CA ASP A 118 15.52 -6.73 2.14
C ASP A 118 14.79 -6.09 0.94
N ALA A 119 15.31 -4.97 0.49
CA ALA A 119 14.78 -4.23 -0.65
C ALA A 119 15.87 -3.97 -1.67
N ASP A 120 15.57 -4.19 -2.95
CA ASP A 120 16.47 -3.87 -4.04
C ASP A 120 16.72 -2.35 -4.12
N PRO A 121 17.96 -1.88 -3.96
CA PRO A 121 18.30 -0.45 -4.08
C PRO A 121 17.87 0.19 -5.40
N MET A 122 17.74 -0.62 -6.46
CA MET A 122 17.31 -0.14 -7.78
C MET A 122 15.87 0.36 -7.80
N ILE A 123 15.02 -0.06 -6.85
CA ILE A 123 13.65 0.46 -6.69
C ILE A 123 13.69 1.98 -6.48
N GLY A 124 14.60 2.48 -5.66
CA GLY A 124 14.77 3.91 -5.44
C GLY A 124 15.17 4.70 -6.70
N MET A 125 15.92 4.08 -7.60
CA MET A 125 16.26 4.71 -8.89
C MET A 125 15.03 4.86 -9.78
N ALA A 126 14.20 3.81 -9.86
CA ALA A 126 12.96 3.84 -10.64
C ALA A 126 11.96 4.88 -10.10
N VAL A 127 11.80 4.98 -8.77
CA VAL A 127 10.94 5.99 -8.13
C VAL A 127 11.42 7.39 -8.46
N ARG A 128 12.73 7.68 -8.35
CA ARG A 128 13.28 9.01 -8.65
C ARG A 128 13.19 9.37 -10.14
N ALA A 129 13.39 8.41 -11.02
CA ALA A 129 13.24 8.62 -12.46
C ALA A 129 11.81 9.00 -12.85
N GLY A 130 10.81 8.50 -12.12
CA GLY A 130 9.39 8.84 -12.29
C GLY A 130 8.94 10.12 -11.60
N SER A 131 9.73 10.67 -10.66
CA SER A 131 9.32 11.84 -9.83
C SER A 131 9.18 13.16 -10.60
N GLY A 132 9.71 13.24 -11.81
CA GLY A 132 9.62 14.44 -12.68
C GLY A 132 8.56 14.34 -13.78
N SER A 133 7.84 13.23 -13.88
CA SER A 133 6.75 13.05 -14.84
C SER A 133 5.42 13.58 -14.27
N ASP A 134 4.49 13.91 -15.19
CA ASP A 134 3.12 14.24 -14.81
C ASP A 134 2.55 13.17 -13.88
N GLU A 135 1.74 13.60 -12.91
CA GLU A 135 1.10 12.69 -11.98
C GLU A 135 0.25 11.67 -12.73
N PRO A 136 0.42 10.36 -12.44
CA PRO A 136 -0.45 9.38 -13.07
C PRO A 136 -1.89 9.63 -12.60
N ASN A 137 -2.72 10.07 -13.53
CA ASN A 137 -4.15 10.21 -13.28
C ASN A 137 -4.81 8.84 -13.41
N LEU A 138 -5.05 8.18 -12.28
CA LEU A 138 -5.65 6.85 -12.25
C LEU A 138 -7.18 6.87 -12.07
N TRP A 139 -7.84 8.02 -12.24
CA TRP A 139 -9.30 8.10 -12.08
C TRP A 139 -10.05 7.19 -13.04
N ALA A 140 -9.60 7.10 -14.30
CA ALA A 140 -10.18 6.16 -15.26
C ALA A 140 -10.00 4.70 -14.84
N THR A 141 -8.82 4.34 -14.31
CA THR A 141 -8.53 3.01 -13.78
C THR A 141 -9.38 2.70 -12.53
N TYR A 142 -9.56 3.69 -11.65
CA TYR A 142 -10.42 3.56 -10.48
C TYR A 142 -11.90 3.39 -10.88
N GLN A 143 -12.39 4.16 -11.85
CA GLN A 143 -13.73 4.01 -12.39
C GLN A 143 -13.96 2.62 -13.01
N ALA A 144 -12.91 2.04 -13.62
CA ALA A 144 -12.96 0.70 -14.20
C ALA A 144 -13.11 -0.42 -13.15
N LEU A 145 -12.95 -0.14 -11.85
CA LEU A 145 -13.34 -1.08 -10.78
C LEU A 145 -14.84 -1.41 -10.87
N GLY A 146 -15.65 -0.48 -11.38
CA GLY A 146 -17.06 -0.70 -11.70
C GLY A 146 -17.84 -1.34 -10.55
N PRO A 147 -18.47 -2.52 -10.78
CA PRO A 147 -19.27 -3.21 -9.77
C PRO A 147 -18.43 -4.03 -8.77
N VAL A 148 -17.10 -4.12 -8.93
CA VAL A 148 -16.26 -4.90 -8.03
C VAL A 148 -16.30 -4.29 -6.63
N PRO A 149 -16.72 -5.02 -5.58
CA PRO A 149 -16.73 -4.52 -4.21
C PRO A 149 -15.36 -3.95 -3.83
N THR A 150 -15.36 -2.76 -3.22
CA THR A 150 -14.12 -2.09 -2.87
C THR A 150 -14.21 -1.53 -1.45
N LEU A 151 -13.15 -1.78 -0.66
CA LEU A 151 -12.89 -1.16 0.63
C LEU A 151 -11.67 -0.26 0.49
N ALA A 152 -11.77 0.99 0.90
CA ALA A 152 -10.63 1.90 1.01
C ALA A 152 -10.37 2.25 2.48
N ILE A 153 -9.14 2.04 2.91
CA ILE A 153 -8.64 2.36 4.25
C ILE A 153 -7.70 3.55 4.12
N ARG A 154 -7.87 4.56 4.95
CA ARG A 154 -7.05 5.77 4.97
C ARG A 154 -6.49 6.03 6.36
N GLY A 155 -5.20 6.30 6.47
CA GLY A 155 -4.62 6.85 7.70
C GLY A 155 -5.10 8.30 7.92
N ALA A 156 -5.55 8.63 9.13
CA ALA A 156 -6.08 9.97 9.43
C ALA A 156 -5.10 11.10 9.12
N THR A 157 -3.79 10.82 9.23
CA THR A 157 -2.70 11.77 8.96
C THR A 157 -1.92 11.42 7.68
N SER A 158 -2.53 10.66 6.77
CA SER A 158 -1.90 10.30 5.50
C SER A 158 -1.57 11.54 4.67
N ASP A 159 -0.36 11.58 4.17
CA ASP A 159 0.17 12.55 3.21
C ASP A 159 0.17 12.02 1.77
N ILE A 160 -0.34 10.80 1.56
CA ILE A 160 -0.46 10.14 0.24
C ILE A 160 -1.88 10.19 -0.28
N LEU A 161 -2.85 9.73 0.53
CA LEU A 161 -4.27 9.77 0.21
C LEU A 161 -4.89 10.96 0.95
N SER A 162 -5.13 12.06 0.24
CA SER A 162 -5.74 13.24 0.85
C SER A 162 -7.20 13.00 1.25
N PRO A 163 -7.75 13.74 2.23
CA PRO A 163 -9.17 13.67 2.54
C PRO A 163 -10.06 13.95 1.33
N GLU A 164 -9.69 14.94 0.52
CA GLU A 164 -10.43 15.37 -0.68
C GLU A 164 -10.47 14.27 -1.73
N THR A 165 -9.33 13.61 -1.99
CA THR A 165 -9.28 12.44 -2.89
C THR A 165 -10.12 11.30 -2.33
N PHE A 166 -10.04 11.04 -1.01
CA PHE A 166 -10.81 9.98 -0.36
C PHE A 166 -12.31 10.22 -0.42
N ASP A 167 -12.76 11.47 -0.30
CA ASP A 167 -14.18 11.84 -0.46
C ASP A 167 -14.62 11.72 -1.91
N ARG A 168 -13.81 12.22 -2.86
CA ARG A 168 -14.10 12.10 -4.29
C ARG A 168 -14.16 10.64 -4.77
N MET A 169 -13.38 9.74 -4.15
CA MET A 169 -13.48 8.30 -4.45
C MET A 169 -14.88 7.75 -4.17
N ALA A 170 -15.55 8.21 -3.10
CA ALA A 170 -16.92 7.81 -2.80
C ALA A 170 -17.95 8.44 -3.74
N ASP A 171 -17.72 9.67 -4.19
CA ASP A 171 -18.59 10.30 -5.20
C ASP A 171 -18.56 9.53 -6.54
N VAL A 172 -17.37 9.06 -6.93
CA VAL A 172 -17.17 8.28 -8.16
C VAL A 172 -17.67 6.84 -8.01
N LYS A 173 -17.57 6.25 -6.82
CA LYS A 173 -17.99 4.88 -6.50
C LYS A 173 -18.86 4.89 -5.24
N PRO A 174 -20.17 5.12 -5.34
CA PRO A 174 -21.07 5.27 -4.20
C PRO A 174 -21.19 4.03 -3.29
N ASP A 175 -20.85 2.85 -3.78
CA ASP A 175 -20.80 1.59 -3.02
C ASP A 175 -19.44 1.34 -2.32
N LEU A 176 -18.50 2.29 -2.41
CA LEU A 176 -17.22 2.23 -1.72
C LEU A 176 -17.42 2.16 -0.20
N VAL A 177 -16.85 1.13 0.43
CA VAL A 177 -16.72 1.10 1.88
C VAL A 177 -15.47 1.88 2.26
N ARG A 178 -15.59 2.78 3.25
CA ARG A 178 -14.49 3.65 3.68
C ARG A 178 -14.21 3.52 5.16
N VAL A 179 -12.93 3.48 5.51
CA VAL A 179 -12.45 3.50 6.90
C VAL A 179 -11.32 4.50 7.04
N THR A 180 -11.37 5.33 8.08
CA THR A 180 -10.26 6.19 8.49
C THR A 180 -9.69 5.70 9.80
N VAL A 181 -8.38 5.44 9.82
CA VAL A 181 -7.66 4.88 10.97
C VAL A 181 -7.02 6.03 11.75
N PRO A 182 -7.42 6.26 13.02
CA PRO A 182 -6.84 7.33 13.82
C PRO A 182 -5.35 7.09 14.09
N ASN A 183 -4.59 8.17 14.26
CA ASN A 183 -3.16 8.13 14.57
C ASN A 183 -2.31 7.31 13.60
N ARG A 184 -2.73 7.21 12.34
CA ARG A 184 -1.95 6.56 11.26
C ARG A 184 -1.77 7.51 10.10
N GLY A 185 -0.53 7.56 9.60
CA GLY A 185 -0.19 8.17 8.33
C GLY A 185 -0.07 7.11 7.24
N HIS A 186 0.83 7.32 6.28
CA HIS A 186 1.09 6.35 5.22
C HIS A 186 2.12 5.31 5.68
N THR A 187 1.69 4.11 6.06
CA THR A 187 0.38 3.49 5.91
C THR A 187 -0.12 2.89 7.24
N PRO A 188 -1.45 2.70 7.42
CA PRO A 188 -1.97 1.80 8.44
C PRO A 188 -1.34 0.41 8.33
N LEU A 189 -1.11 -0.24 9.46
CA LEU A 189 -0.44 -1.55 9.53
C LEU A 189 -1.39 -2.72 9.25
N LEU A 190 -2.70 -2.45 9.22
CA LEU A 190 -3.81 -3.39 9.04
C LEU A 190 -4.02 -4.34 10.23
N ASP A 191 -3.34 -4.10 11.34
CA ASP A 191 -3.55 -4.78 12.62
C ASP A 191 -4.29 -3.90 13.64
N GLU A 192 -4.68 -2.69 13.25
CA GLU A 192 -5.56 -1.84 14.02
C GLU A 192 -6.99 -2.43 14.06
N PRO A 193 -7.70 -2.26 15.20
CA PRO A 193 -9.07 -2.80 15.33
C PRO A 193 -10.00 -2.38 14.19
N GLU A 194 -9.96 -1.11 13.79
CA GLU A 194 -10.78 -0.58 12.70
C GLU A 194 -10.47 -1.25 11.36
N CYS A 195 -9.20 -1.59 11.11
CA CYS A 195 -8.79 -2.31 9.92
C CYS A 195 -9.29 -3.76 9.95
N LEU A 196 -9.08 -4.46 11.07
CA LEU A 196 -9.46 -5.86 11.22
C LEU A 196 -10.97 -6.05 11.09
N ASP A 197 -11.76 -5.19 11.75
CA ASP A 197 -13.22 -5.22 11.68
C ASP A 197 -13.73 -4.97 10.26
N ALA A 198 -13.19 -3.94 9.59
CA ALA A 198 -13.61 -3.59 8.24
C ALA A 198 -13.21 -4.64 7.20
N ILE A 199 -11.98 -5.16 7.29
CA ILE A 199 -11.50 -6.22 6.39
C ILE A 199 -12.29 -7.50 6.62
N GLY A 200 -12.54 -7.89 7.88
CA GLY A 200 -13.35 -9.07 8.21
C GLY A 200 -14.76 -8.98 7.60
N ALA A 201 -15.48 -7.90 7.89
CA ALA A 201 -16.81 -7.66 7.32
C ALA A 201 -16.81 -7.59 5.77
N PHE A 202 -15.76 -7.03 5.18
CA PHE A 202 -15.60 -6.98 3.74
C PHE A 202 -15.40 -8.38 3.14
N LEU A 203 -14.54 -9.19 3.72
CA LEU A 203 -14.28 -10.57 3.28
C LEU A 203 -15.54 -11.43 3.39
N ASP A 204 -16.29 -11.33 4.48
CA ASP A 204 -17.57 -12.04 4.66
C ASP A 204 -18.55 -11.70 3.51
N ARG A 205 -18.64 -10.42 3.13
CA ARG A 205 -19.49 -9.95 2.05
C ARG A 205 -19.11 -10.50 0.68
N VAL A 206 -17.80 -10.57 0.36
CA VAL A 206 -17.32 -10.96 -0.99
C VAL A 206 -17.08 -12.47 -1.13
N SER A 207 -17.05 -13.21 0.00
CA SER A 207 -16.90 -14.67 0.03
C SER A 207 -18.24 -15.41 -0.10
N THR A 208 -19.36 -14.69 0.07
CA THR A 208 -20.70 -15.28 -0.11
C THR A 208 -20.97 -15.42 -1.62
N PRO A 209 -21.30 -16.62 -2.11
CA PRO A 209 -21.57 -16.88 -3.52
C PRO A 209 -22.82 -16.17 -4.04
#